data_56df63d57718ffc10f186b3cb1117242
#
_entry.id   56df63d57718ffc10f186b3cb1117242
#
_cell.length_a   1.000
_cell.length_b   1.000
_cell.length_c   1.000
_cell.angle_alpha   90.00
_cell.angle_beta   90.00
_cell.angle_gamma   90.00
#
_symmetry.space_group_name_H-M   'P 1'
#
loop_
_entity.id
_entity.type
_entity.pdbx_description
1 polymer ?
#
loop_
_entity_poly.entity_id
_entity_poly.type
_entity_poly.pdbx_seq_one_letter_code
_entity_poly.pdbx_strand_id
1 'polypeptide(L)'
;MVSAVNKTYGKSIFRTIKSSLSRFLAILAIVALGVGFLAGLLSSPGDMRVSADHYYDESRMYDARVLSTLGLTEDDLEAVKAVDGVEAVMPVYDTDLVLVSEGEDASSYTTRMHSLPQDASAESENYLNQLTLVEGRMPEKSGEIVVVLTKSFTGGESWIGQT
;
A
#
# COMPACT_ATOMS: atom_id res chain seq x y z
N MET A 1 -52.22 36.35 -3.79
CA MET A 1 -52.72 35.47 -2.72
C MET A 1 -51.82 34.25 -2.44
N VAL A 2 -51.08 33.72 -3.39
CA VAL A 2 -50.20 32.52 -3.26
C VAL A 2 -49.00 32.77 -2.34
N SER A 3 -48.41 33.99 -2.28
CA SER A 3 -47.21 34.29 -1.49
C SER A 3 -47.43 34.29 0.05
N ALA A 4 -48.63 34.61 0.51
CA ALA A 4 -48.97 34.63 1.93
C ALA A 4 -49.18 33.23 2.52
N VAL A 5 -49.71 32.30 1.69
CA VAL A 5 -49.92 30.91 2.07
C VAL A 5 -48.57 30.21 2.34
N ASN A 6 -47.53 30.44 1.52
CA ASN A 6 -46.20 29.88 1.66
C ASN A 6 -45.53 30.30 2.98
N LYS A 7 -45.65 31.55 3.41
CA LYS A 7 -45.08 32.00 4.70
C LYS A 7 -45.73 31.35 5.89
N THR A 8 -47.04 31.14 5.86
CA THR A 8 -47.80 30.53 6.99
C THR A 8 -47.49 29.03 7.08
N TYR A 9 -47.37 28.32 5.96
CA TYR A 9 -46.95 26.93 5.97
C TYR A 9 -45.52 26.73 6.48
N GLY A 10 -44.57 27.55 6.04
CA GLY A 10 -43.19 27.50 6.51
C GLY A 10 -43.07 27.71 8.02
N LYS A 11 -43.83 28.69 8.55
CA LYS A 11 -43.87 28.98 9.98
C LYS A 11 -44.50 27.84 10.81
N SER A 12 -45.54 27.22 10.27
CA SER A 12 -46.19 26.03 10.88
C SER A 12 -45.24 24.83 10.94
N ILE A 13 -44.55 24.52 9.84
CA ILE A 13 -43.58 23.44 9.77
C ILE A 13 -42.44 23.67 10.78
N PHE A 14 -41.87 24.86 10.82
CA PHE A 14 -40.80 25.19 11.75
C PHE A 14 -41.23 25.07 13.21
N ARG A 15 -42.47 25.47 13.52
CA ARG A 15 -43.04 25.36 14.89
C ARG A 15 -43.26 23.88 15.26
N THR A 16 -43.70 23.05 14.34
CA THR A 16 -43.87 21.59 14.55
C THR A 16 -42.54 20.90 14.78
N ILE A 17 -41.52 21.22 13.97
CA ILE A 17 -40.14 20.71 14.15
C ILE A 17 -39.62 21.09 15.53
N LYS A 18 -39.77 22.33 15.95
CA LYS A 18 -39.30 22.83 17.26
C LYS A 18 -40.02 22.18 18.44
N SER A 19 -41.29 21.83 18.31
CA SER A 19 -42.08 21.17 19.37
C SER A 19 -41.75 19.66 19.48
N SER A 20 -41.20 19.02 18.45
CA SER A 20 -40.83 17.61 18.46
C SER A 20 -39.38 17.41 17.97
N LEU A 21 -38.49 18.29 18.40
CA LEU A 21 -37.10 18.33 17.93
C LEU A 21 -36.35 17.01 18.10
N SER A 22 -36.56 16.32 19.22
CA SER A 22 -35.94 15.02 19.51
C SER A 22 -36.31 13.96 18.46
N ARG A 23 -37.60 13.85 18.11
CA ARG A 23 -38.06 12.89 17.11
C ARG A 23 -37.55 13.26 15.71
N PHE A 24 -37.56 14.56 15.37
CA PHE A 24 -37.03 15.05 14.11
C PHE A 24 -35.54 14.75 13.95
N LEU A 25 -34.75 15.03 14.99
CA LEU A 25 -33.30 14.75 14.98
C LEU A 25 -33.01 13.24 14.90
N ALA A 26 -33.79 12.41 15.58
CA ALA A 26 -33.62 10.97 15.49
C ALA A 26 -33.85 10.44 14.06
N ILE A 27 -34.92 10.87 13.40
CA ILE A 27 -35.18 10.48 12.01
C ILE A 27 -34.12 11.03 11.07
N LEU A 28 -33.74 12.30 11.24
CA LEU A 28 -32.68 12.93 10.44
C LEU A 28 -31.35 12.16 10.58
N ALA A 29 -30.98 11.81 11.81
CA ALA A 29 -29.74 11.07 12.06
C ALA A 29 -29.75 9.67 11.40
N ILE A 30 -30.87 8.94 11.48
CA ILE A 30 -30.98 7.62 10.84
C ILE A 30 -30.85 7.74 9.32
N VAL A 31 -31.56 8.70 8.72
CA VAL A 31 -31.48 8.92 7.26
C VAL A 31 -30.09 9.39 6.85
N ALA A 32 -29.48 10.32 7.59
CA ALA A 32 -28.15 10.82 7.31
C ALA A 32 -27.07 9.72 7.41
N LEU A 33 -27.16 8.85 8.42
CA LEU A 33 -26.29 7.69 8.58
C LEU A 33 -26.47 6.68 7.42
N GLY A 34 -27.71 6.38 7.05
CA GLY A 34 -27.98 5.45 5.95
C GLY A 34 -27.44 5.95 4.61
N VAL A 35 -27.72 7.19 4.27
CA VAL A 35 -27.26 7.80 3.01
C VAL A 35 -25.74 7.98 3.04
N GLY A 36 -25.18 8.48 4.14
CA GLY A 36 -23.73 8.69 4.29
C GLY A 36 -22.95 7.38 4.21
N PHE A 37 -23.43 6.33 4.86
CA PHE A 37 -22.82 5.02 4.79
C PHE A 37 -22.85 4.43 3.36
N LEU A 38 -23.99 4.50 2.69
CA LEU A 38 -24.12 4.03 1.31
C LEU A 38 -23.22 4.82 0.36
N ALA A 39 -23.20 6.15 0.47
CA ALA A 39 -22.33 6.99 -0.34
C ALA A 39 -20.85 6.67 -0.10
N GLY A 40 -20.44 6.49 1.16
CA GLY A 40 -19.07 6.09 1.51
C GLY A 40 -18.66 4.74 0.92
N LEU A 41 -19.54 3.73 0.99
CA LEU A 41 -19.28 2.43 0.39
C LEU A 41 -19.12 2.50 -1.14
N LEU A 42 -19.92 3.32 -1.80
CA LEU A 42 -19.86 3.46 -3.27
C LEU A 42 -18.62 4.25 -3.74
N SER A 43 -18.12 5.18 -2.94
CA SER A 43 -16.91 5.96 -3.24
C SER A 43 -15.62 5.17 -2.99
N SER A 44 -15.61 4.29 -1.98
CA SER A 44 -14.41 3.60 -1.52
C SER A 44 -13.64 2.84 -2.61
N PRO A 45 -14.25 2.08 -3.54
CA PRO A 45 -13.51 1.37 -4.58
C PRO A 45 -12.77 2.29 -5.55
N GLY A 46 -13.32 3.47 -5.83
CA GLY A 46 -12.68 4.47 -6.67
C GLY A 46 -11.42 5.04 -6.03
N ASP A 47 -11.54 5.46 -4.78
CA ASP A 47 -10.44 6.04 -4.01
C ASP A 47 -9.32 5.01 -3.78
N MET A 48 -9.67 3.75 -3.51
CA MET A 48 -8.70 2.67 -3.36
C MET A 48 -7.90 2.41 -4.64
N ARG A 49 -8.55 2.46 -5.81
CA ARG A 49 -7.85 2.30 -7.09
C ARG A 49 -6.85 3.42 -7.34
N VAL A 50 -7.27 4.66 -7.15
CA VAL A 50 -6.40 5.83 -7.32
C VAL A 50 -5.21 5.78 -6.35
N SER A 51 -5.44 5.39 -5.09
CA SER A 51 -4.37 5.25 -4.11
C SER A 51 -3.41 4.12 -4.44
N ALA A 52 -3.91 2.99 -4.96
CA ALA A 52 -3.09 1.88 -5.38
C ALA A 52 -2.25 2.23 -6.62
N ASP A 53 -2.86 2.88 -7.60
CA ASP A 53 -2.21 3.35 -8.83
C ASP A 53 -1.03 4.29 -8.48
N HIS A 54 -1.32 5.30 -7.66
CA HIS A 54 -0.28 6.21 -7.17
C HIS A 54 0.87 5.48 -6.44
N TYR A 55 0.53 4.50 -5.60
CA TYR A 55 1.55 3.71 -4.90
C TYR A 55 2.41 2.88 -5.86
N TYR A 56 1.80 2.29 -6.89
CA TYR A 56 2.53 1.50 -7.89
C TYR A 56 3.46 2.36 -8.72
N ASP A 57 3.00 3.53 -9.17
CA ASP A 57 3.81 4.51 -9.90
C ASP A 57 4.97 5.03 -9.05
N GLU A 58 4.69 5.43 -7.80
CA GLU A 58 5.67 5.99 -6.88
C GLU A 58 6.76 4.97 -6.49
N SER A 59 6.36 3.69 -6.33
CA SER A 59 7.27 2.59 -6.02
C SER A 59 7.95 2.01 -7.26
N ARG A 60 7.61 2.47 -8.47
CA ARG A 60 8.04 1.90 -9.75
C ARG A 60 7.85 0.39 -9.79
N MET A 61 6.64 -0.04 -9.42
CA MET A 61 6.32 -1.46 -9.34
C MET A 61 6.38 -2.10 -10.73
N TYR A 62 6.96 -3.29 -10.83
CA TYR A 62 7.02 -4.00 -12.12
C TYR A 62 5.65 -4.49 -12.55
N ASP A 63 5.35 -4.42 -13.85
CA ASP A 63 4.11 -4.95 -14.45
C ASP A 63 4.18 -6.46 -14.66
N ALA A 64 5.36 -6.98 -14.95
CA ALA A 64 5.57 -8.38 -15.26
C ALA A 64 6.87 -8.92 -14.66
N ARG A 65 6.84 -10.19 -14.27
CA ARG A 65 8.00 -10.92 -13.79
C ARG A 65 8.23 -12.16 -14.64
N VAL A 66 9.41 -12.25 -15.23
CA VAL A 66 9.85 -13.40 -16.02
C VAL A 66 10.68 -14.32 -15.15
N LEU A 67 10.31 -15.60 -15.10
CA LEU A 67 10.99 -16.61 -14.30
C LEU A 67 11.45 -17.75 -15.21
N SER A 68 12.67 -18.22 -14.99
CA SER A 68 13.20 -19.41 -15.65
C SER A 68 13.69 -20.42 -14.61
N THR A 69 13.39 -21.70 -14.82
CA THR A 69 13.87 -22.79 -13.98
C THR A 69 15.36 -23.08 -14.15
N LEU A 70 15.94 -22.65 -15.27
CA LEU A 70 17.36 -22.81 -15.60
C LEU A 70 18.16 -21.53 -15.35
N GLY A 71 17.52 -20.46 -14.89
CA GLY A 71 18.08 -19.13 -14.82
C GLY A 71 17.90 -18.38 -16.14
N LEU A 72 18.24 -17.09 -16.13
CA LEU A 72 18.26 -16.19 -17.27
C LEU A 72 19.69 -15.70 -17.47
N THR A 73 20.09 -15.53 -18.72
CA THR A 73 21.42 -15.05 -19.11
C THR A 73 21.38 -13.55 -19.42
N GLU A 74 22.55 -12.93 -19.60
CA GLU A 74 22.65 -11.54 -20.05
C GLU A 74 22.02 -11.35 -21.45
N ASP A 75 22.16 -12.37 -22.34
CA ASP A 75 21.54 -12.33 -23.67
C ASP A 75 20.00 -12.31 -23.56
N ASP A 76 19.42 -13.05 -22.61
CA ASP A 76 17.97 -13.04 -22.34
C ASP A 76 17.54 -11.65 -21.82
N LEU A 77 18.35 -11.04 -20.97
CA LEU A 77 18.10 -9.69 -20.44
C LEU A 77 18.08 -8.66 -21.56
N GLU A 78 19.08 -8.72 -22.47
CA GLU A 78 19.14 -7.84 -23.65
C GLU A 78 17.95 -8.07 -24.58
N ALA A 79 17.56 -9.33 -24.80
CA ALA A 79 16.40 -9.67 -25.61
C ALA A 79 15.10 -9.09 -25.04
N VAL A 80 14.91 -9.14 -23.72
CA VAL A 80 13.73 -8.54 -23.06
C VAL A 80 13.76 -7.01 -23.16
N LYS A 81 14.92 -6.39 -22.97
CA LYS A 81 15.08 -4.92 -23.14
C LYS A 81 14.77 -4.44 -24.55
N ALA A 82 15.01 -5.29 -25.56
CA ALA A 82 14.77 -4.95 -26.95
C ALA A 82 13.30 -5.04 -27.38
N VAL A 83 12.42 -5.55 -26.53
CA VAL A 83 10.98 -5.66 -26.82
C VAL A 83 10.35 -4.27 -26.77
N ASP A 84 9.58 -3.94 -27.82
CA ASP A 84 8.86 -2.68 -27.90
C ASP A 84 7.84 -2.56 -26.74
N GLY A 85 7.84 -1.43 -26.04
CA GLY A 85 7.00 -1.17 -24.88
C GLY A 85 7.64 -1.57 -23.54
N VAL A 86 8.85 -2.14 -23.51
CA VAL A 86 9.59 -2.35 -22.26
C VAL A 86 10.38 -1.10 -21.91
N GLU A 87 10.04 -0.49 -20.79
CA GLU A 87 10.68 0.75 -20.30
C GLU A 87 11.93 0.45 -19.48
N ALA A 88 11.84 -0.51 -18.55
CA ALA A 88 12.94 -0.88 -17.67
C ALA A 88 12.93 -2.39 -17.38
N VAL A 89 14.11 -2.96 -17.15
CA VAL A 89 14.28 -4.36 -16.75
C VAL A 89 15.29 -4.45 -15.62
N MET A 90 14.90 -5.09 -14.54
CA MET A 90 15.75 -5.33 -13.38
C MET A 90 16.00 -6.82 -13.20
N PRO A 91 17.25 -7.30 -13.36
CA PRO A 91 17.59 -8.68 -13.01
C PRO A 91 17.61 -8.84 -11.49
N VAL A 92 16.98 -9.92 -11.01
CA VAL A 92 16.88 -10.22 -9.57
C VAL A 92 17.23 -11.68 -9.34
N TYR A 93 18.03 -11.94 -8.31
CA TYR A 93 18.26 -13.29 -7.80
C TYR A 93 17.42 -13.49 -6.53
N ASP A 94 16.69 -14.57 -6.50
CA ASP A 94 15.88 -14.98 -5.35
C ASP A 94 16.41 -16.28 -4.78
N THR A 95 16.51 -16.35 -3.45
CA THR A 95 16.82 -17.60 -2.77
C THR A 95 16.05 -17.69 -1.44
N ASP A 96 15.66 -18.90 -1.07
CA ASP A 96 15.02 -19.15 0.20
C ASP A 96 16.11 -19.52 1.23
N LEU A 97 16.08 -18.82 2.37
CA LEU A 97 17.00 -19.00 3.47
C LEU A 97 16.24 -19.42 4.73
N VAL A 98 16.93 -20.17 5.58
CA VAL A 98 16.45 -20.45 6.93
C VAL A 98 17.28 -19.61 7.90
N LEU A 99 16.63 -18.63 8.50
CA LEU A 99 17.20 -17.86 9.60
C LEU A 99 17.05 -18.66 10.89
N VAL A 100 18.14 -18.88 11.58
CA VAL A 100 18.16 -19.56 12.88
C VAL A 100 18.57 -18.55 13.93
N SER A 101 17.71 -18.31 14.93
CA SER A 101 18.11 -17.51 16.09
C SER A 101 18.87 -18.39 17.06
N GLU A 102 19.96 -17.87 17.61
CA GLU A 102 20.71 -18.53 18.65
C GLU A 102 20.16 -18.11 20.03
N GLY A 103 19.96 -19.05 20.94
CA GLY A 103 19.47 -18.78 22.30
C GLY A 103 18.66 -19.94 22.90
N GLU A 104 18.17 -19.76 24.14
CA GLU A 104 17.34 -20.75 24.83
C GLU A 104 16.00 -21.02 24.14
N ASP A 105 15.49 -20.04 23.39
CA ASP A 105 14.27 -20.14 22.57
C ASP A 105 14.64 -20.17 21.07
N ALA A 106 15.56 -21.03 20.67
CA ALA A 106 15.99 -21.17 19.27
C ALA A 106 14.78 -21.37 18.35
N SER A 107 14.58 -20.44 17.45
CA SER A 107 13.52 -20.50 16.44
C SER A 107 14.12 -20.41 15.04
N SER A 108 13.49 -21.11 14.09
CA SER A 108 13.89 -21.04 12.69
C SER A 108 12.76 -20.45 11.86
N TYR A 109 13.11 -19.50 11.00
CA TYR A 109 12.17 -18.86 10.08
C TYR A 109 12.66 -19.03 8.65
N THR A 110 11.79 -19.52 7.78
CA THR A 110 12.09 -19.50 6.35
C THR A 110 11.77 -18.12 5.81
N THR A 111 12.75 -17.49 5.20
CA THR A 111 12.62 -16.17 4.57
C THR A 111 13.11 -16.22 3.14
N ARG A 112 12.56 -15.36 2.29
CA ARG A 112 13.03 -15.18 0.93
C ARG A 112 13.94 -13.97 0.86
N MET A 113 15.12 -14.16 0.33
CA MET A 113 16.08 -13.11 0.06
C MET A 113 16.03 -12.74 -1.43
N HIS A 114 15.95 -11.44 -1.69
CA HIS A 114 16.03 -10.84 -3.03
C HIS A 114 17.31 -10.05 -3.13
N SER A 115 17.99 -10.15 -4.27
CA SER A 115 19.12 -9.27 -4.53
C SER A 115 18.63 -7.85 -4.81
N LEU A 116 19.36 -6.85 -4.32
CA LEU A 116 19.19 -5.46 -4.73
C LEU A 116 20.07 -5.15 -5.94
N PRO A 117 19.66 -4.24 -6.82
CA PRO A 117 20.53 -3.77 -7.88
C PRO A 117 21.77 -3.07 -7.31
N GLN A 118 22.87 -3.05 -8.08
CA GLN A 118 24.11 -2.40 -7.65
C GLN A 118 23.91 -0.89 -7.41
N ASP A 119 23.06 -0.28 -8.19
CA ASP A 119 22.60 1.09 -8.00
C ASP A 119 21.13 1.07 -7.52
N ALA A 120 20.97 0.93 -6.21
CA ALA A 120 19.67 0.99 -5.53
C ALA A 120 19.29 2.42 -5.15
N SER A 121 19.75 3.42 -5.92
CA SER A 121 19.30 4.80 -5.72
C SER A 121 17.90 5.00 -6.29
N ALA A 122 17.12 5.86 -5.65
CA ALA A 122 15.75 6.19 -6.11
C ALA A 122 15.74 6.85 -7.51
N GLU A 123 16.88 7.34 -7.95
CA GLU A 123 17.07 8.01 -9.24
C GLU A 123 17.43 7.03 -10.37
N SER A 124 17.78 5.79 -10.03
CA SER A 124 18.12 4.75 -11.02
C SER A 124 16.91 4.31 -11.81
N GLU A 125 16.97 4.45 -13.14
CA GLU A 125 15.87 4.06 -14.03
C GLU A 125 15.59 2.55 -14.01
N ASN A 126 16.58 1.74 -13.70
CA ASN A 126 16.47 0.29 -13.64
C ASN A 126 16.15 -0.25 -12.24
N TYR A 127 15.95 0.60 -11.25
CA TYR A 127 15.52 0.16 -9.92
C TYR A 127 14.02 0.10 -9.85
N LEU A 128 13.47 -1.09 -10.05
CA LEU A 128 12.04 -1.41 -9.91
C LEU A 128 11.72 -1.90 -8.50
N ASN A 129 10.48 -1.79 -8.08
CA ASN A 129 10.04 -2.12 -6.72
C ASN A 129 10.88 -1.42 -5.64
N GLN A 130 10.98 -0.13 -5.75
CA GLN A 130 11.78 0.66 -4.82
C GLN A 130 11.33 0.47 -3.37
N LEU A 131 12.31 0.26 -2.50
CA LEU A 131 12.07 0.06 -1.08
C LEU A 131 11.90 1.41 -0.38
N THR A 132 10.88 1.53 0.46
CA THR A 132 10.73 2.65 1.38
C THR A 132 11.40 2.30 2.71
N LEU A 133 12.52 2.97 3.00
CA LEU A 133 13.25 2.76 4.23
C LEU A 133 12.50 3.41 5.41
N VAL A 134 12.14 2.61 6.41
CA VAL A 134 11.44 3.09 7.62
C VAL A 134 12.46 3.50 8.69
N GLU A 135 13.53 2.72 8.83
CA GLU A 135 14.56 2.93 9.84
C GLU A 135 15.91 2.37 9.36
N GLY A 136 17.02 2.96 9.78
CA GLY A 136 18.36 2.53 9.40
C GLY A 136 18.86 3.15 8.11
N ARG A 137 19.61 2.41 7.30
CA ARG A 137 20.15 2.83 6.00
C ARG A 137 20.09 1.69 4.98
N MET A 138 20.19 2.01 3.72
CA MET A 138 20.35 1.02 2.66
C MET A 138 21.72 0.30 2.77
N PRO A 139 21.81 -0.98 2.33
CA PRO A 139 23.07 -1.72 2.31
C PRO A 139 24.10 -1.04 1.38
N GLU A 140 25.31 -0.89 1.86
CA GLU A 140 26.43 -0.34 1.10
C GLU A 140 27.53 -1.38 0.87
N LYS A 141 27.55 -2.42 1.66
CA LYS A 141 28.61 -3.45 1.67
C LYS A 141 28.02 -4.84 1.52
N SER A 142 28.83 -5.74 1.01
CA SER A 142 28.48 -7.16 0.98
C SER A 142 28.26 -7.70 2.39
N GLY A 143 27.20 -8.45 2.58
CA GLY A 143 26.78 -9.00 3.88
C GLY A 143 25.79 -8.13 4.64
N GLU A 144 25.51 -6.92 4.18
CA GLU A 144 24.43 -6.10 4.74
C GLU A 144 23.10 -6.42 4.05
N ILE A 145 22.03 -6.45 4.83
CA ILE A 145 20.68 -6.74 4.34
C ILE A 145 19.68 -5.72 4.87
N VAL A 146 18.61 -5.52 4.11
CA VAL A 146 17.39 -4.83 4.57
C VAL A 146 16.33 -5.88 4.84
N VAL A 147 15.62 -5.74 5.93
CA VAL A 147 14.56 -6.67 6.35
C VAL A 147 13.21 -5.99 6.28
N VAL A 148 12.24 -6.66 5.66
CA VAL A 148 10.86 -6.17 5.68
C VAL A 148 10.26 -6.42 7.06
N LEU A 149 9.85 -5.35 7.73
CA LEU A 149 9.18 -5.42 9.02
C LEU A 149 7.78 -6.00 8.85
N THR A 150 7.61 -7.26 9.21
CA THR A 150 6.31 -7.89 9.36
C THR A 150 5.95 -8.03 10.84
N LYS A 151 4.66 -8.15 11.15
CA LYS A 151 4.20 -8.34 12.54
C LYS A 151 4.82 -9.56 13.23
N SER A 152 5.31 -10.52 12.47
CA SER A 152 6.00 -11.71 12.98
C SER A 152 7.42 -11.43 13.49
N PHE A 153 8.04 -10.33 13.04
CA PHE A 153 9.37 -9.89 13.46
C PHE A 153 9.35 -8.83 14.58
N THR A 154 8.18 -8.43 15.06
CA THR A 154 8.03 -7.42 16.11
C THR A 154 8.23 -7.99 17.52
N GLY A 155 9.19 -8.86 17.73
CA GLY A 155 9.60 -9.31 19.05
C GLY A 155 10.52 -8.32 19.77
N GLY A 156 10.19 -7.03 19.79
CA GLY A 156 10.74 -6.05 20.75
C GLY A 156 12.23 -5.71 20.66
N GLU A 157 13.02 -6.40 19.86
CA GLU A 157 14.44 -6.14 19.68
C GLU A 157 14.70 -5.43 18.35
N SER A 158 15.51 -4.39 18.38
CA SER A 158 15.97 -3.70 17.17
C SER A 158 16.95 -4.62 16.43
N TRP A 159 16.59 -5.04 15.24
CA TRP A 159 17.45 -5.81 14.34
C TRP A 159 18.51 -4.95 13.64
N ILE A 160 18.43 -3.64 13.81
CA ILE A 160 19.32 -2.69 13.17
C ILE A 160 20.71 -2.78 13.79
N GLY A 161 21.72 -3.01 12.94
CA GLY A 161 23.12 -3.09 13.35
C GLY A 161 23.50 -4.39 14.02
N GLN A 162 22.69 -5.44 13.96
CA GLN A 162 23.07 -6.80 14.35
C GLN A 162 23.82 -7.48 13.19
N THR A 163 24.78 -8.31 13.53
CA THR A 163 25.61 -9.08 12.58
C THR A 163 25.48 -10.56 12.85
#